data_1d2ded6dc1e6d6ae4257bf2d692152ca
#
_entry.id   1d2ded6dc1e6d6ae4257bf2d692152ca
#
_cell.length_a   1.000
_cell.length_b   1.000
_cell.length_c   1.000
_cell.angle_alpha   90.00
_cell.angle_beta   90.00
_cell.angle_gamma   90.00
#
_symmetry.space_group_name_H-M   'P 1'
#
loop_
_entity.id
_entity.type
_entity.pdbx_description
1 polymer ?
#
loop_
_entity_poly.entity_id
_entity_poly.type
_entity_poly.pdbx_seq_one_letter_code
_entity_poly.pdbx_strand_id
1 'polypeptide(L)'
;RLYLLDYLMFYPFVDMGTTDEQAMTNTQVLTRSTDGDGVQMMAVLVAPHSLAGDTFVVNYTNSEGVAGRVTPLHTMNTSVAVNGTLLPTQLAGAGRFGPFMALQGTDSGVRSIESVTCTNGTDVGLFTMVLVKPLAELTVREITAPTEKDFYLQSGGKLPLIEDDAYLNFISCPNGSLTGVPLLGDLTFAWT
;
A
#
# COMPACT_ATOMS: atom_id res chain seq x y z
N ARG A 1 -12.45 6.51 1.87
CA ARG A 1 -11.31 7.03 2.62
C ARG A 1 -10.28 7.59 1.67
N LEU A 2 -9.63 8.65 2.08
CA LEU A 2 -8.50 9.27 1.41
C LEU A 2 -7.29 9.18 2.34
N TYR A 3 -6.16 8.72 1.82
CA TYR A 3 -4.92 8.65 2.56
C TYR A 3 -3.90 9.58 1.94
N LEU A 4 -3.17 10.33 2.76
CA LEU A 4 -1.94 11.02 2.39
C LEU A 4 -0.78 10.10 2.77
N LEU A 5 0.09 9.83 1.80
CA LEU A 5 1.21 8.91 1.93
C LEU A 5 2.52 9.61 1.56
N ASP A 6 3.61 9.25 2.22
CA ASP A 6 4.95 9.40 1.69
C ASP A 6 5.35 8.12 0.97
N TYR A 7 5.67 8.21 -0.32
CA TYR A 7 6.13 7.10 -1.14
C TYR A 7 7.64 6.92 -0.93
N LEU A 8 8.02 5.81 -0.33
CA LEU A 8 9.40 5.55 0.08
C LEU A 8 10.19 4.76 -0.96
N MET A 9 9.58 3.73 -1.53
CA MET A 9 10.27 2.82 -2.43
C MET A 9 9.28 2.03 -3.30
N PHE A 10 9.68 1.71 -4.52
CA PHE A 10 8.99 0.73 -5.38
C PHE A 10 9.97 -0.37 -5.79
N TYR A 11 9.43 -1.52 -6.10
CA TYR A 11 10.19 -2.74 -6.42
C TYR A 11 10.03 -3.13 -7.89
N PRO A 12 10.87 -4.06 -8.42
CA PRO A 12 10.68 -4.64 -9.74
C PRO A 12 9.28 -5.23 -9.93
N PHE A 13 8.87 -5.37 -11.17
CA PHE A 13 7.56 -5.93 -11.49
C PHE A 13 7.48 -7.40 -11.13
N VAL A 14 6.34 -7.78 -10.57
CA VAL A 14 5.97 -9.17 -10.29
C VAL A 14 5.12 -9.66 -11.44
N ASP A 15 5.52 -10.77 -12.03
CA ASP A 15 4.78 -11.49 -13.08
C ASP A 15 3.76 -12.43 -12.43
N MET A 16 2.47 -12.24 -12.74
CA MET A 16 1.39 -13.10 -12.24
C MET A 16 1.32 -14.46 -12.97
N GLY A 17 2.04 -14.60 -14.10
CA GLY A 17 2.07 -15.81 -14.91
C GLY A 17 3.02 -16.90 -14.43
N THR A 18 3.68 -16.72 -13.29
CA THR A 18 4.61 -17.72 -12.75
C THR A 18 4.40 -17.96 -11.26
N THR A 19 4.68 -19.20 -10.85
CA THR A 19 4.72 -19.60 -9.44
C THR A 19 6.13 -19.59 -8.85
N ASP A 20 7.12 -19.26 -9.65
CA ASP A 20 8.50 -19.14 -9.17
C ASP A 20 8.63 -17.98 -8.19
N GLU A 21 9.51 -18.13 -7.23
CA GLU A 21 9.84 -17.03 -6.31
C GLU A 21 10.55 -15.91 -7.09
N GLN A 22 9.95 -14.72 -7.05
CA GLN A 22 10.45 -13.54 -7.76
C GLN A 22 11.20 -12.65 -6.77
N ALA A 23 12.53 -12.68 -6.85
CA ALA A 23 13.39 -11.90 -5.97
C ALA A 23 13.25 -10.40 -6.24
N MET A 24 13.11 -9.62 -5.19
CA MET A 24 13.11 -8.17 -5.24
C MET A 24 14.57 -7.68 -5.16
N THR A 25 15.16 -7.43 -6.31
CA THR A 25 16.60 -7.09 -6.43
C THR A 25 16.92 -5.64 -6.10
N ASN A 26 15.95 -4.86 -5.64
CA ASN A 26 16.20 -3.52 -5.17
C ASN A 26 16.96 -3.58 -3.84
N THR A 27 18.27 -3.40 -3.90
CA THR A 27 19.17 -3.45 -2.74
C THR A 27 19.27 -2.13 -2.00
N GLN A 28 18.50 -1.11 -2.41
CA GLN A 28 18.51 0.18 -1.73
C GLN A 28 17.79 0.07 -0.40
N VAL A 29 18.36 0.73 0.60
CA VAL A 29 17.73 0.91 1.90
C VAL A 29 16.81 2.12 1.85
N LEU A 30 15.80 2.14 2.70
CA LEU A 30 14.94 3.31 2.87
C LEU A 30 15.80 4.51 3.30
N THR A 31 15.66 5.62 2.59
CA THR A 31 16.35 6.88 2.91
C THR A 31 15.58 7.69 3.95
N ARG A 32 14.27 7.47 4.03
CA ARG A 32 13.35 8.02 5.03
C ARG A 32 12.68 6.87 5.78
N SER A 33 12.23 7.10 7.01
CA SER A 33 11.63 6.05 7.86
C SER A 33 12.49 4.77 7.88
N THR A 34 13.80 4.94 8.06
CA THR A 34 14.84 3.90 7.88
C THR A 34 14.68 2.71 8.82
N ASP A 35 14.01 2.90 9.95
CA ASP A 35 13.63 1.83 10.88
C ASP A 35 12.45 0.99 10.38
N GLY A 36 11.74 1.45 9.35
CA GLY A 36 10.56 0.78 8.80
C GLY A 36 9.32 0.86 9.69
N ASP A 37 9.38 1.55 10.85
CA ASP A 37 8.23 1.60 11.75
C ASP A 37 7.05 2.35 11.13
N GLY A 38 5.88 1.69 11.15
CA GLY A 38 4.65 2.16 10.50
C GLY A 38 4.72 2.25 8.97
N VAL A 39 5.81 1.80 8.33
CA VAL A 39 5.88 1.64 6.87
C VAL A 39 4.99 0.49 6.45
N GLN A 40 4.15 0.73 5.47
CA GLN A 40 3.20 -0.24 4.94
C GLN A 40 3.56 -0.62 3.51
N MET A 41 3.11 -1.80 3.08
CA MET A 41 3.25 -2.22 1.70
C MET A 41 1.90 -2.30 1.01
N MET A 42 1.90 -1.97 -0.27
CA MET A 42 0.75 -2.11 -1.16
C MET A 42 1.18 -2.61 -2.52
N ALA A 43 0.29 -3.32 -3.20
CA ALA A 43 0.51 -3.80 -4.56
C ALA A 43 -0.20 -2.87 -5.54
N VAL A 44 0.52 -2.41 -6.57
CA VAL A 44 0.03 -1.48 -7.59
C VAL A 44 0.11 -2.14 -8.96
N LEU A 45 -1.00 -2.15 -9.68
CA LEU A 45 -1.08 -2.75 -11.00
C LEU A 45 -0.26 -1.97 -12.03
N VAL A 46 0.55 -2.69 -12.80
CA VAL A 46 1.36 -2.15 -13.91
C VAL A 46 0.81 -2.59 -15.26
N ALA A 47 0.40 -3.84 -15.37
CA ALA A 47 -0.30 -4.34 -16.55
C ALA A 47 -1.58 -5.09 -16.12
N PRO A 48 -2.67 -4.98 -16.90
CA PRO A 48 -3.95 -5.55 -16.54
C PRO A 48 -3.89 -7.04 -16.23
N HIS A 49 -4.64 -7.47 -15.22
CA HIS A 49 -4.88 -8.88 -14.94
C HIS A 49 -6.35 -9.24 -15.10
N SER A 50 -6.64 -10.48 -15.44
CA SER A 50 -7.96 -10.92 -15.85
C SER A 50 -8.64 -11.87 -14.87
N LEU A 51 -7.87 -12.58 -14.05
CA LEU A 51 -8.40 -13.60 -13.14
C LEU A 51 -8.54 -13.07 -11.71
N ALA A 52 -9.70 -13.33 -11.14
CA ALA A 52 -9.91 -13.15 -9.70
C ALA A 52 -9.57 -14.46 -8.98
N GLY A 53 -9.08 -14.34 -7.74
CA GLY A 53 -8.83 -15.49 -6.89
C GLY A 53 -7.37 -15.98 -6.91
N ASP A 54 -6.50 -15.41 -7.72
CA ASP A 54 -5.07 -15.64 -7.60
C ASP A 54 -4.55 -15.21 -6.24
N THR A 55 -3.57 -15.93 -5.74
CA THR A 55 -3.03 -15.71 -4.41
C THR A 55 -1.52 -15.53 -4.46
N PHE A 56 -1.00 -14.75 -3.51
CA PHE A 56 0.43 -14.52 -3.38
C PHE A 56 0.82 -14.27 -1.93
N VAL A 57 2.09 -14.45 -1.66
CA VAL A 57 2.76 -14.10 -0.40
C VAL A 57 3.95 -13.21 -0.69
N VAL A 58 4.31 -12.40 0.30
CA VAL A 58 5.48 -11.51 0.26
C VAL A 58 6.43 -11.88 1.38
N ASN A 59 7.69 -12.10 1.04
CA ASN A 59 8.78 -12.26 1.98
C ASN A 59 9.44 -10.89 2.23
N TYR A 60 9.61 -10.50 3.49
CA TYR A 60 10.05 -9.17 3.86
C TYR A 60 10.88 -9.13 5.15
N THR A 61 11.59 -8.03 5.36
CA THR A 61 12.23 -7.69 6.62
C THR A 61 11.34 -6.68 7.38
N ASN A 62 10.98 -7.00 8.62
CA ASN A 62 10.12 -6.14 9.43
C ASN A 62 10.86 -4.94 10.04
N SER A 63 10.13 -4.06 10.75
CA SER A 63 10.68 -2.88 11.42
C SER A 63 11.70 -3.21 12.53
N GLU A 64 11.65 -4.40 13.11
CA GLU A 64 12.64 -4.86 14.08
C GLU A 64 13.94 -5.37 13.42
N GLY A 65 14.00 -5.41 12.08
CA GLY A 65 15.14 -5.92 11.32
C GLY A 65 15.18 -7.44 11.21
N VAL A 66 14.07 -8.12 11.50
CA VAL A 66 13.97 -9.58 11.34
C VAL A 66 13.61 -9.89 9.89
N ALA A 67 14.55 -10.50 9.18
CA ALA A 67 14.37 -10.96 7.80
C ALA A 67 13.57 -12.28 7.72
N GLY A 68 13.11 -12.62 6.52
CA GLY A 68 12.39 -13.87 6.28
C GLY A 68 10.98 -13.89 6.89
N ARG A 69 10.40 -12.72 7.13
CA ARG A 69 8.99 -12.62 7.52
C ARG A 69 8.13 -12.86 6.29
N VAL A 70 7.06 -13.62 6.44
CA VAL A 70 6.16 -13.95 5.33
C VAL A 70 4.76 -13.45 5.64
N THR A 71 4.16 -12.69 4.73
CA THR A 71 2.78 -12.24 4.90
C THR A 71 1.83 -13.43 4.98
N PRO A 72 0.66 -13.27 5.60
CA PRO A 72 -0.45 -14.18 5.33
C PRO A 72 -0.72 -14.28 3.83
N LEU A 73 -1.35 -15.36 3.39
CA LEU A 73 -1.75 -15.55 2.01
C LEU A 73 -2.78 -14.48 1.59
N HIS A 74 -2.43 -13.67 0.61
CA HIS A 74 -3.30 -12.65 0.03
C HIS A 74 -3.99 -13.18 -1.22
N THR A 75 -5.26 -12.87 -1.37
CA THR A 75 -6.06 -13.23 -2.55
C THR A 75 -6.41 -11.97 -3.32
N MET A 76 -6.15 -11.95 -4.62
CA MET A 76 -6.66 -10.95 -5.54
C MET A 76 -8.12 -11.24 -5.82
N ASN A 77 -9.03 -10.37 -5.42
CA ASN A 77 -10.45 -10.71 -5.43
C ASN A 77 -11.24 -10.17 -6.61
N THR A 78 -10.62 -9.40 -7.51
CA THR A 78 -11.25 -8.87 -8.73
C THR A 78 -10.21 -8.70 -9.83
N SER A 79 -10.63 -8.88 -11.09
CA SER A 79 -9.83 -8.46 -12.23
C SER A 79 -9.69 -6.94 -12.25
N VAL A 80 -8.54 -6.42 -12.63
CA VAL A 80 -8.26 -4.99 -12.73
C VAL A 80 -7.64 -4.71 -14.10
N ALA A 81 -8.24 -3.77 -14.82
CA ALA A 81 -7.83 -3.42 -16.17
C ALA A 81 -7.15 -2.04 -16.27
N VAL A 82 -7.10 -1.29 -15.18
CA VAL A 82 -6.58 0.08 -15.17
C VAL A 82 -5.24 0.12 -14.44
N ASN A 83 -4.18 0.43 -15.18
CA ASN A 83 -2.84 0.58 -14.62
C ASN A 83 -2.78 1.71 -13.58
N GLY A 84 -1.92 1.55 -12.58
CA GLY A 84 -1.82 2.48 -11.46
C GLY A 84 -2.90 2.31 -10.40
N THR A 85 -3.82 1.38 -10.58
CA THR A 85 -4.82 1.04 -9.56
C THR A 85 -4.16 0.17 -8.48
N LEU A 86 -4.55 0.39 -7.22
CA LEU A 86 -4.18 -0.53 -6.15
C LEU A 86 -4.83 -1.89 -6.41
N LEU A 87 -4.02 -2.92 -6.37
CA LEU A 87 -4.51 -4.28 -6.51
C LEU A 87 -5.37 -4.63 -5.29
N PRO A 88 -6.66 -4.91 -5.47
CA PRO A 88 -7.51 -5.25 -4.34
C PRO A 88 -7.10 -6.62 -3.82
N THR A 89 -6.63 -6.65 -2.58
CA THR A 89 -6.21 -7.87 -1.90
C THR A 89 -7.06 -8.13 -0.67
N GLN A 90 -7.19 -9.38 -0.30
CA GLN A 90 -7.80 -9.82 0.95
C GLN A 90 -7.01 -11.01 1.49
N LEU A 91 -7.10 -11.29 2.78
CA LEU A 91 -6.60 -12.55 3.32
C LEU A 91 -7.43 -13.71 2.80
N ALA A 92 -6.79 -14.82 2.48
CA ALA A 92 -7.49 -16.05 2.12
C ALA A 92 -8.43 -16.49 3.26
N GLY A 93 -9.72 -16.57 2.94
CA GLY A 93 -10.75 -16.94 3.92
C GLY A 93 -11.16 -15.84 4.91
N ALA A 94 -10.70 -14.61 4.75
CA ALA A 94 -11.04 -13.47 5.61
C ALA A 94 -11.45 -12.23 4.78
N GLY A 95 -11.89 -11.20 5.48
CA GLY A 95 -12.31 -9.94 4.85
C GLY A 95 -11.15 -9.11 4.28
N ARG A 96 -11.49 -8.01 3.62
CA ARG A 96 -10.53 -7.05 3.05
C ARG A 96 -9.79 -6.27 4.13
N PHE A 97 -8.52 -5.95 3.88
CA PHE A 97 -7.67 -5.17 4.78
C PHE A 97 -7.46 -3.72 4.37
N GLY A 98 -8.16 -3.23 3.38
CA GLY A 98 -7.98 -1.87 2.86
C GLY A 98 -6.81 -1.79 1.86
N PRO A 99 -6.13 -0.60 1.73
CA PRO A 99 -5.10 -0.42 0.72
C PRO A 99 -3.78 -1.10 1.07
N PHE A 100 -3.53 -1.35 2.36
CA PHE A 100 -2.29 -1.93 2.84
C PHE A 100 -2.43 -3.43 3.07
N MET A 101 -1.35 -4.15 2.81
CA MET A 101 -1.30 -5.60 3.02
C MET A 101 -1.12 -5.92 4.49
N ALA A 102 -1.74 -7.02 4.93
CA ALA A 102 -1.52 -7.53 6.29
C ALA A 102 -0.09 -8.07 6.42
N LEU A 103 0.53 -7.75 7.55
CA LEU A 103 1.85 -8.25 7.92
C LEU A 103 1.74 -9.54 8.75
N GLN A 104 2.85 -10.21 8.99
CA GLN A 104 2.89 -11.41 9.81
C GLN A 104 2.76 -11.07 11.30
N GLY A 105 1.82 -11.74 11.96
CA GLY A 105 1.70 -11.64 13.42
C GLY A 105 1.40 -10.22 13.91
N THR A 106 2.29 -9.67 14.72
CA THR A 106 2.19 -8.33 15.32
C THR A 106 3.16 -7.33 14.72
N ASP A 107 3.75 -7.61 13.54
CA ASP A 107 4.68 -6.69 12.89
C ASP A 107 4.00 -5.35 12.62
N SER A 108 4.68 -4.27 12.96
CA SER A 108 4.16 -2.89 12.84
C SER A 108 4.62 -2.18 11.58
N GLY A 109 5.62 -2.73 10.86
CA GLY A 109 6.15 -2.09 9.67
C GLY A 109 7.16 -2.92 8.91
N VAL A 110 7.60 -2.38 7.77
CA VAL A 110 8.44 -3.05 6.77
C VAL A 110 9.67 -2.21 6.46
N ARG A 111 10.87 -2.82 6.49
CA ARG A 111 12.12 -2.20 6.03
C ARG A 111 12.41 -2.48 4.57
N SER A 112 12.17 -3.71 4.12
CA SER A 112 12.43 -4.14 2.75
C SER A 112 11.56 -5.33 2.36
N ILE A 113 11.32 -5.48 1.07
CA ILE A 113 10.71 -6.67 0.48
C ILE A 113 11.81 -7.50 -0.17
N GLU A 114 11.82 -8.80 0.09
CA GLU A 114 12.87 -9.72 -0.36
C GLU A 114 12.42 -10.50 -1.60
N SER A 115 11.19 -11.01 -1.56
CA SER A 115 10.61 -11.74 -2.69
C SER A 115 9.08 -11.71 -2.67
N VAL A 116 8.49 -12.03 -3.82
CA VAL A 116 7.05 -12.27 -3.98
C VAL A 116 6.86 -13.60 -4.69
N THR A 117 5.92 -14.40 -4.21
CA THR A 117 5.57 -15.70 -4.81
C THR A 117 4.07 -15.76 -5.06
N CYS A 118 3.67 -15.85 -6.33
CA CYS A 118 2.30 -16.13 -6.73
C CYS A 118 2.04 -17.64 -6.65
N THR A 119 0.85 -18.06 -6.25
CA THR A 119 0.60 -19.48 -5.98
C THR A 119 -0.06 -20.23 -7.14
N ASN A 120 -0.70 -19.53 -8.08
CA ASN A 120 -1.39 -20.17 -9.21
C ASN A 120 -0.64 -20.05 -10.54
N GLY A 121 -0.02 -18.92 -10.83
CA GLY A 121 0.76 -18.70 -12.06
C GLY A 121 -0.03 -18.88 -13.36
N THR A 122 -1.33 -18.70 -13.33
CA THR A 122 -2.22 -18.90 -14.47
C THR A 122 -2.81 -17.61 -15.03
N ASP A 123 -2.60 -16.50 -14.33
CA ASP A 123 -3.06 -15.20 -14.78
C ASP A 123 -2.02 -14.56 -15.71
N VAL A 124 -2.43 -13.49 -16.32
CA VAL A 124 -1.58 -12.55 -17.04
C VAL A 124 -1.60 -11.22 -16.29
N GLY A 125 -0.55 -10.45 -16.41
CA GLY A 125 -0.49 -9.14 -15.79
C GLY A 125 0.75 -8.96 -14.94
N LEU A 126 1.01 -7.71 -14.61
CA LEU A 126 2.15 -7.31 -13.79
C LEU A 126 1.69 -6.36 -12.69
N PHE A 127 2.26 -6.51 -11.52
CA PHE A 127 2.15 -5.52 -10.45
C PHE A 127 3.50 -5.17 -9.85
N THR A 128 3.57 -4.07 -9.15
CA THR A 128 4.75 -3.70 -8.35
C THR A 128 4.38 -3.59 -6.88
N MET A 129 5.33 -3.92 -6.02
CA MET A 129 5.22 -3.64 -4.61
C MET A 129 5.74 -2.24 -4.32
N VAL A 130 5.04 -1.50 -3.47
CA VAL A 130 5.41 -0.16 -3.05
C VAL A 130 5.42 -0.07 -1.54
N LEU A 131 6.49 0.49 -0.98
CA LEU A 131 6.55 0.86 0.43
C LEU A 131 6.16 2.32 0.61
N VAL A 132 5.27 2.55 1.56
CA VAL A 132 4.71 3.88 1.85
C VAL A 132 4.62 4.11 3.35
N LYS A 133 4.77 5.36 3.77
CA LYS A 133 4.45 5.79 5.14
C LYS A 133 3.10 6.50 5.12
N PRO A 134 2.05 5.94 5.75
CA PRO A 134 0.80 6.66 5.93
C PRO A 134 1.00 7.84 6.87
N LEU A 135 0.67 9.05 6.40
CA LEU A 135 0.81 10.30 7.15
C LEU A 135 -0.54 10.76 7.70
N ALA A 136 -1.58 10.61 6.90
CA ALA A 136 -2.92 11.06 7.27
C ALA A 136 -4.01 10.20 6.63
N GLU A 137 -5.14 10.11 7.31
CA GLU A 137 -6.37 9.50 6.79
C GLU A 137 -7.53 10.49 6.97
N LEU A 138 -8.32 10.67 5.90
CA LEU A 138 -9.54 11.46 5.90
C LEU A 138 -10.71 10.58 5.44
N THR A 139 -11.78 10.52 6.21
CA THR A 139 -13.00 9.81 5.84
C THR A 139 -13.98 10.76 5.18
N VAL A 140 -14.08 10.72 3.86
CA VAL A 140 -15.13 11.42 3.10
C VAL A 140 -16.42 10.61 3.17
N ARG A 141 -17.48 11.18 3.74
CA ARG A 141 -18.77 10.49 3.95
C ARG A 141 -19.79 10.83 2.88
N GLU A 142 -19.79 12.07 2.41
CA GLU A 142 -20.75 12.59 1.44
C GLU A 142 -20.02 13.37 0.34
N ILE A 143 -20.54 13.29 -0.88
CA ILE A 143 -19.95 13.94 -2.05
C ILE A 143 -20.12 15.47 -2.00
N THR A 144 -21.19 15.93 -1.37
CA THR A 144 -21.56 17.37 -1.34
C THR A 144 -21.25 18.06 -0.03
N ALA A 145 -20.76 17.33 0.97
CA ALA A 145 -20.41 17.88 2.26
C ALA A 145 -18.88 18.02 2.40
N PRO A 146 -18.38 19.21 2.81
CA PRO A 146 -16.98 19.36 3.10
C PRO A 146 -16.58 18.49 4.28
N THR A 147 -15.40 17.88 4.19
CA THR A 147 -14.83 17.10 5.29
C THR A 147 -13.46 17.67 5.62
N GLU A 148 -13.22 17.95 6.86
CA GLU A 148 -11.99 18.52 7.37
C GLU A 148 -11.38 17.62 8.45
N LYS A 149 -10.06 17.57 8.51
CA LYS A 149 -9.31 16.95 9.58
C LYS A 149 -8.19 17.87 10.03
N ASP A 150 -8.33 18.39 11.24
CA ASP A 150 -7.32 19.18 11.93
C ASP A 150 -6.52 18.26 12.85
N PHE A 151 -5.28 17.99 12.49
CA PHE A 151 -4.40 17.13 13.27
C PHE A 151 -3.98 17.77 14.60
N TYR A 152 -3.86 19.10 14.65
CA TYR A 152 -3.48 19.79 15.87
C TYR A 152 -4.56 19.65 16.96
N LEU A 153 -5.82 19.86 16.57
CA LEU A 153 -6.94 19.74 17.50
C LEU A 153 -7.34 18.28 17.78
N GLN A 154 -7.33 17.44 16.75
CA GLN A 154 -7.89 16.08 16.85
C GLN A 154 -6.89 15.03 17.34
N SER A 155 -5.58 15.30 17.27
CA SER A 155 -4.53 14.36 17.67
C SER A 155 -3.76 14.80 18.92
N GLY A 156 -4.33 15.74 19.70
CA GLY A 156 -3.67 16.25 20.91
C GLY A 156 -2.36 16.97 20.65
N GLY A 157 -2.26 17.67 19.52
CA GLY A 157 -1.08 18.43 19.11
C GLY A 157 0.05 17.57 18.46
N LYS A 158 -0.20 16.28 18.24
CA LYS A 158 0.76 15.42 17.54
C LYS A 158 0.51 15.52 16.04
N LEU A 159 1.31 16.32 15.37
CA LEU A 159 1.33 16.39 13.92
C LEU A 159 2.16 15.23 13.36
N PRO A 160 1.74 14.61 12.25
CA PRO A 160 2.61 13.69 11.54
C PRO A 160 3.84 14.46 11.03
N LEU A 161 5.03 13.93 11.32
CA LEU A 161 6.27 14.48 10.78
C LEU A 161 6.35 14.14 9.29
N ILE A 162 6.60 15.17 8.50
CA ILE A 162 6.89 15.04 7.06
C ILE A 162 8.34 15.44 6.87
N GLU A 163 9.14 14.54 6.33
CA GLU A 163 10.55 14.78 6.07
C GLU A 163 10.70 15.69 4.82
N ASP A 164 11.77 16.50 4.78
CA ASP A 164 11.95 17.54 3.76
C ASP A 164 11.96 17.02 2.31
N ASP A 165 12.39 15.76 2.12
CA ASP A 165 12.45 15.10 0.82
C ASP A 165 11.29 14.10 0.61
N ALA A 166 10.19 14.22 1.39
CA ALA A 166 9.03 13.35 1.28
C ALA A 166 8.37 13.44 -0.10
N TYR A 167 8.05 12.28 -0.67
CA TYR A 167 7.31 12.18 -1.92
C TYR A 167 5.82 11.94 -1.63
N LEU A 168 5.08 13.03 -1.52
CA LEU A 168 3.69 13.00 -1.11
C LEU A 168 2.75 12.59 -2.24
N ASN A 169 1.84 11.68 -1.95
CA ASN A 169 0.79 11.30 -2.86
C ASN A 169 -0.51 10.95 -2.10
N PHE A 170 -1.63 10.99 -2.81
CA PHE A 170 -2.93 10.59 -2.28
C PHE A 170 -3.40 9.29 -2.90
N ILE A 171 -3.97 8.43 -2.08
CA ILE A 171 -4.73 7.29 -2.55
C ILE A 171 -6.17 7.38 -2.08
N SER A 172 -7.10 6.98 -2.93
CA SER A 172 -8.52 6.91 -2.61
C SER A 172 -8.97 5.46 -2.52
N CYS A 173 -9.62 5.11 -1.43
CA CYS A 173 -10.22 3.79 -1.20
C CYS A 173 -11.73 3.93 -1.00
N PRO A 174 -12.50 4.01 -2.11
CA PRO A 174 -13.95 4.15 -2.05
C PRO A 174 -14.63 2.83 -1.63
N ASN A 175 -15.77 2.94 -0.98
CA ASN A 175 -16.65 1.79 -0.72
C ASN A 175 -17.64 1.52 -1.86
N GLY A 176 -17.49 2.20 -2.99
CA GLY A 176 -18.36 2.10 -4.14
C GLY A 176 -17.74 2.78 -5.36
N SER A 177 -18.50 2.91 -6.45
CA SER A 177 -18.03 3.56 -7.66
C SER A 177 -17.83 5.07 -7.45
N LEU A 178 -16.68 5.59 -7.87
CA LEU A 178 -16.36 7.02 -7.90
C LEU A 178 -16.37 7.55 -9.34
N THR A 179 -17.42 7.29 -10.07
CA THR A 179 -17.46 7.70 -11.48
C THR A 179 -17.66 9.22 -11.61
N GLY A 180 -16.61 9.90 -12.10
CA GLY A 180 -16.71 11.28 -12.59
C GLY A 180 -16.85 12.38 -11.53
N VAL A 181 -16.57 12.11 -10.28
CA VAL A 181 -16.61 13.13 -9.21
C VAL A 181 -15.22 13.68 -8.96
N PRO A 182 -14.96 14.98 -9.16
CA PRO A 182 -13.68 15.58 -8.81
C PRO A 182 -13.53 15.63 -7.28
N LEU A 183 -12.31 15.36 -6.80
CA LEU A 183 -11.92 15.62 -5.43
C LEU A 183 -11.18 16.97 -5.40
N LEU A 184 -11.73 17.91 -4.65
CA LEU A 184 -11.13 19.23 -4.46
C LEU A 184 -10.85 19.43 -2.97
N GLY A 185 -9.70 20.01 -2.65
CA GLY A 185 -9.35 20.27 -1.25
C GLY A 185 -8.01 20.97 -1.11
N ASP A 186 -7.73 21.39 0.10
CA ASP A 186 -6.50 22.08 0.49
C ASP A 186 -5.75 21.24 1.51
N LEU A 187 -4.44 21.27 1.46
CA LEU A 187 -3.54 20.67 2.42
C LEU A 187 -2.66 21.76 3.02
N THR A 188 -2.77 21.97 4.33
CA THR A 188 -1.99 22.97 5.04
C THR A 188 -0.85 22.31 5.80
N PHE A 189 0.37 22.81 5.60
CA PHE A 189 1.56 22.38 6.31
C PHE A 189 1.98 23.42 7.35
N ALA A 190 2.45 22.95 8.50
CA ALA A 190 3.11 23.77 9.49
C ALA A 190 4.63 23.51 9.43
N TRP A 191 5.41 24.57 9.43
CA TRP A 191 6.88 24.54 9.46
C TRP A 191 7.38 24.87 10.86
N THR A 192 8.42 24.20 11.30
CA THR A 192 9.13 24.49 12.56
C THR A 192 10.54 24.98 12.28
#